data_0d9a98b3cea5343a0f657128f33c7085
#
_entry.id   0d9a98b3cea5343a0f657128f33c7085
#
_cell.length_a   1.000
_cell.length_b   1.000
_cell.length_c   1.000
_cell.angle_alpha   90.00
_cell.angle_beta   90.00
_cell.angle_gamma   90.00
#
_symmetry.space_group_name_H-M   'P 1'
#
loop_
_entity.id
_entity.type
_entity.pdbx_description
1 polymer ?
#
loop_
_entity_poly.entity_id
_entity_poly.type
_entity_poly.pdbx_seq_one_letter_code
_entity_poly.pdbx_strand_id
1 'polypeptide(L)'
;MKSSSARFLGGRLLTVLALLFSACTAHQKPSTVEAALANMAKDIVIPIETEDLKNPLPNNPQVASQGQQIFLQSCAICHGTDGHGQTTLGQGMYPPVMDLTSPHVQHWDDSEMFWIVQNGVRMTGMASWKGAISPDDTWKLVIFIHQLPELDSAEAKNGKAQEPPPTKTRAQLIAYGKTLYRQEGCFICHRLDGEGTKVGPDLTVEGIRGRSTAWLIGHFKDPAAYVPGSIMPSFKNLTDEQLSALTTFLENQKKGEK
;
A
#
# COMPACT_ATOMS: atom_id res chain seq x y z
N MET A 1 8.64 59.72 -16.74
CA MET A 1 8.84 58.32 -17.20
C MET A 1 9.33 57.44 -16.05
N LYS A 2 8.47 57.08 -15.12
CA LYS A 2 8.77 56.09 -14.05
C LYS A 2 7.49 55.36 -13.64
N SER A 3 6.96 54.44 -14.45
CA SER A 3 5.78 53.64 -14.06
C SER A 3 5.69 52.27 -14.71
N SER A 4 6.71 51.83 -15.48
CA SER A 4 6.61 50.54 -16.19
C SER A 4 7.20 49.35 -15.42
N SER A 5 8.18 49.58 -14.52
CA SER A 5 8.91 48.50 -13.85
C SER A 5 8.09 47.82 -12.72
N ALA A 6 7.21 48.55 -12.04
CA ALA A 6 6.41 47.99 -10.93
C ALA A 6 5.33 47.00 -11.38
N ARG A 7 4.78 47.18 -12.58
CA ARG A 7 3.76 46.26 -13.15
C ARG A 7 4.33 44.91 -13.56
N PHE A 8 5.58 44.86 -14.03
CA PHE A 8 6.27 43.62 -14.38
C PHE A 8 6.70 42.77 -13.19
N LEU A 9 7.06 43.41 -12.04
CA LEU A 9 7.38 42.67 -10.83
C LEU A 9 6.14 42.07 -10.18
N GLY A 10 5.03 42.78 -10.14
CA GLY A 10 3.75 42.30 -9.58
C GLY A 10 3.19 41.08 -10.34
N GLY A 11 3.28 41.10 -11.67
CA GLY A 11 2.82 39.96 -12.50
C GLY A 11 3.65 38.69 -12.29
N ARG A 12 4.97 38.84 -12.16
CA ARG A 12 5.87 37.71 -11.90
C ARG A 12 5.70 37.13 -10.48
N LEU A 13 5.44 37.96 -9.50
CA LEU A 13 5.17 37.51 -8.11
C LEU A 13 3.84 36.77 -8.02
N LEU A 14 2.80 37.23 -8.73
CA LEU A 14 1.50 36.55 -8.78
C LEU A 14 1.57 35.19 -9.49
N THR A 15 2.36 35.06 -10.55
CA THR A 15 2.55 33.75 -11.25
C THR A 15 3.34 32.77 -10.39
N VAL A 16 4.37 33.21 -9.67
CA VAL A 16 5.11 32.34 -8.74
C VAL A 16 4.23 31.92 -7.57
N LEU A 17 3.42 32.84 -7.02
CA LEU A 17 2.47 32.53 -5.95
C LEU A 17 1.37 31.56 -6.39
N ALA A 18 0.85 31.70 -7.61
CA ALA A 18 -0.13 30.77 -8.18
C ALA A 18 0.43 29.37 -8.41
N LEU A 19 1.71 29.25 -8.81
CA LEU A 19 2.41 27.98 -8.93
C LEU A 19 2.64 27.29 -7.58
N LEU A 20 2.85 28.05 -6.50
CA LEU A 20 3.00 27.51 -5.16
C LEU A 20 1.68 26.96 -4.60
N PHE A 21 0.52 27.56 -4.96
CA PHE A 21 -0.79 27.07 -4.52
C PHE A 21 -1.26 25.82 -5.26
N SER A 22 -0.83 25.56 -6.49
CA SER A 22 -1.16 24.33 -7.23
C SER A 22 -0.38 23.10 -6.74
N ALA A 23 0.71 23.30 -5.99
CA ALA A 23 1.54 22.22 -5.45
C ALA A 23 1.00 21.58 -4.14
N CYS A 24 -0.13 22.05 -3.62
CA CYS A 24 -0.67 21.59 -2.33
C CYS A 24 -1.70 20.45 -2.41
N THR A 25 -1.93 19.87 -3.58
CA THR A 25 -2.90 18.77 -3.73
C THR A 25 -2.20 17.44 -3.98
N ALA A 26 -2.35 16.49 -3.04
CA ALA A 26 -1.86 15.12 -3.19
C ALA A 26 -2.77 14.24 -4.07
N HIS A 27 -3.76 14.83 -4.75
CA HIS A 27 -4.76 14.08 -5.51
C HIS A 27 -4.32 13.78 -6.96
N GLN A 28 -3.26 14.41 -7.44
CA GLN A 28 -2.74 14.21 -8.79
C GLN A 28 -1.44 13.41 -8.74
N LYS A 29 -1.22 12.57 -9.77
CA LYS A 29 0.09 11.90 -9.91
C LYS A 29 1.19 12.95 -10.11
N PRO A 30 2.43 12.68 -9.64
CA PRO A 30 3.56 13.56 -9.89
C PRO A 30 3.73 13.85 -11.39
N SER A 31 4.10 15.08 -11.73
CA SER A 31 4.46 15.42 -13.10
C SER A 31 5.71 14.65 -13.54
N THR A 32 5.89 14.48 -14.84
CA THR A 32 7.08 13.80 -15.40
C THR A 32 8.39 14.48 -14.97
N VAL A 33 8.40 15.80 -14.83
CA VAL A 33 9.56 16.57 -14.38
C VAL A 33 9.84 16.31 -12.90
N GLU A 34 8.81 16.33 -12.07
CA GLU A 34 8.92 16.06 -10.63
C GLU A 34 9.43 14.64 -10.37
N ALA A 35 8.86 13.65 -11.06
CA ALA A 35 9.31 12.27 -10.97
C ALA A 35 10.75 12.09 -11.46
N ALA A 36 11.15 12.75 -12.56
CA ALA A 36 12.51 12.69 -13.09
C ALA A 36 13.53 13.30 -12.12
N LEU A 37 13.22 14.44 -11.50
CA LEU A 37 14.10 15.07 -10.52
C LEU A 37 14.25 14.23 -9.25
N ALA A 38 13.15 13.66 -8.75
CA ALA A 38 13.17 12.80 -7.57
C ALA A 38 13.95 11.50 -7.83
N ASN A 39 13.78 10.88 -9.00
CA ASN A 39 14.54 9.68 -9.39
C ASN A 39 16.03 9.99 -9.53
N MET A 40 16.39 11.06 -10.23
CA MET A 40 17.79 11.49 -10.36
C MET A 40 18.47 11.71 -9.00
N ALA A 41 17.77 12.32 -8.04
CA ALA A 41 18.30 12.50 -6.69
C ALA A 41 18.51 11.16 -5.97
N LYS A 42 17.59 10.21 -6.10
CA LYS A 42 17.72 8.86 -5.54
C LYS A 42 18.90 8.10 -6.18
N ASP A 43 18.99 8.12 -7.50
CA ASP A 43 20.03 7.43 -8.25
C ASP A 43 21.46 7.93 -7.92
N ILE A 44 21.60 9.12 -7.35
CA ILE A 44 22.88 9.67 -6.88
C ILE A 44 23.12 9.32 -5.41
N VAL A 45 22.11 9.51 -4.54
CA VAL A 45 22.29 9.43 -3.08
C VAL A 45 22.37 7.99 -2.60
N ILE A 46 21.51 7.13 -3.11
CA ILE A 46 21.41 5.74 -2.61
C ILE A 46 22.67 4.94 -2.86
N PRO A 47 23.26 4.91 -4.08
CA PRO A 47 24.51 4.19 -4.32
C PRO A 47 25.66 4.62 -3.42
N ILE A 48 25.80 5.93 -3.13
CA ILE A 48 26.84 6.45 -2.25
C ILE A 48 26.71 5.88 -0.83
N GLU A 49 25.48 5.79 -0.32
CA GLU A 49 25.18 5.30 1.03
C GLU A 49 25.26 3.77 1.16
N THR A 50 25.34 3.05 0.05
CA THR A 50 25.22 1.58 0.02
C THR A 50 26.50 0.86 -0.47
N GLU A 51 27.55 1.60 -0.84
CA GLU A 51 28.78 1.08 -1.46
C GLU A 51 29.39 -0.11 -0.69
N ASP A 52 29.36 -0.07 0.64
CA ASP A 52 29.94 -1.11 1.50
C ASP A 52 28.93 -2.18 1.94
N LEU A 53 27.66 -2.06 1.56
CA LEU A 53 26.62 -3.00 1.99
C LEU A 53 26.56 -4.22 1.06
N LYS A 54 26.49 -5.41 1.65
CA LYS A 54 26.30 -6.67 0.91
C LYS A 54 25.33 -7.56 1.65
N ASN A 55 24.47 -8.23 0.92
CA ASN A 55 23.54 -9.19 1.48
C ASN A 55 24.34 -10.39 2.04
N PRO A 56 24.34 -10.64 3.36
CA PRO A 56 25.07 -11.76 3.96
C PRO A 56 24.32 -13.10 3.83
N LEU A 57 23.05 -13.09 3.39
CA LEU A 57 22.20 -14.27 3.36
C LEU A 57 22.27 -15.00 2.02
N PRO A 58 22.17 -16.33 2.02
CA PRO A 58 22.10 -17.08 0.78
C PRO A 58 20.74 -16.88 0.10
N ASN A 59 20.73 -16.66 -1.22
CA ASN A 59 19.51 -16.63 -2.00
C ASN A 59 19.01 -18.07 -2.22
N ASN A 60 18.09 -18.51 -1.38
CA ASN A 60 17.46 -19.83 -1.45
C ASN A 60 15.97 -19.75 -1.08
N PRO A 61 15.16 -20.79 -1.44
CA PRO A 61 13.72 -20.79 -1.20
C PRO A 61 13.31 -20.64 0.26
N GLN A 62 14.12 -21.11 1.19
CA GLN A 62 13.81 -21.02 2.62
C GLN A 62 13.92 -19.57 3.11
N VAL A 63 14.99 -18.88 2.77
CA VAL A 63 15.18 -17.46 3.12
C VAL A 63 14.13 -16.60 2.44
N ALA A 64 13.83 -16.85 1.16
CA ALA A 64 12.79 -16.16 0.43
C ALA A 64 11.41 -16.34 1.08
N SER A 65 11.06 -17.57 1.53
CA SER A 65 9.80 -17.82 2.23
C SER A 65 9.68 -17.05 3.56
N GLN A 66 10.79 -16.88 4.29
CA GLN A 66 10.81 -16.02 5.49
C GLN A 66 10.60 -14.55 5.12
N GLY A 67 11.26 -14.07 4.05
CA GLY A 67 11.05 -12.74 3.50
C GLY A 67 9.59 -12.49 3.09
N GLN A 68 8.97 -13.49 2.45
CA GLN A 68 7.55 -13.44 2.09
C GLN A 68 6.64 -13.24 3.30
N GLN A 69 6.90 -13.95 4.40
CA GLN A 69 6.09 -13.79 5.61
C GLN A 69 6.17 -12.37 6.18
N ILE A 70 7.38 -11.79 6.19
CA ILE A 70 7.59 -10.41 6.65
C ILE A 70 6.90 -9.43 5.70
N PHE A 71 7.03 -9.65 4.39
CA PHE A 71 6.39 -8.84 3.35
C PHE A 71 4.87 -8.80 3.52
N LEU A 72 4.24 -9.97 3.70
CA LEU A 72 2.80 -10.08 3.88
C LEU A 72 2.30 -9.40 5.17
N GLN A 73 3.12 -9.37 6.21
CA GLN A 73 2.76 -8.74 7.49
C GLN A 73 2.95 -7.23 7.51
N SER A 74 3.95 -6.71 6.79
CA SER A 74 4.40 -5.33 6.96
C SER A 74 4.32 -4.49 5.68
N CYS A 75 4.48 -5.08 4.51
CA CYS A 75 4.63 -4.35 3.25
C CYS A 75 3.40 -4.46 2.35
N ALA A 76 2.73 -5.62 2.35
CA ALA A 76 1.63 -5.93 1.44
C ALA A 76 0.44 -4.97 1.57
N ILE A 77 0.26 -4.33 2.72
CA ILE A 77 -0.80 -3.34 2.93
C ILE A 77 -0.74 -2.18 1.93
N CYS A 78 0.48 -1.76 1.56
CA CYS A 78 0.71 -0.70 0.59
C CYS A 78 1.06 -1.28 -0.78
N HIS A 79 1.94 -2.30 -0.81
CA HIS A 79 2.51 -2.83 -2.04
C HIS A 79 1.65 -3.93 -2.70
N GLY A 80 0.61 -4.45 -2.04
CA GLY A 80 -0.14 -5.62 -2.50
C GLY A 80 0.62 -6.92 -2.20
N THR A 81 -0.09 -8.04 -2.17
CA THR A 81 0.53 -9.36 -1.97
C THR A 81 1.34 -9.82 -3.17
N ASP A 82 1.03 -9.27 -4.33
CA ASP A 82 1.67 -9.43 -5.62
C ASP A 82 2.81 -8.43 -5.88
N GLY A 83 2.93 -7.38 -5.08
CA GLY A 83 3.93 -6.33 -5.21
C GLY A 83 3.57 -5.21 -6.18
N HIS A 84 2.41 -5.25 -6.85
CA HIS A 84 2.03 -4.25 -7.86
C HIS A 84 1.60 -2.88 -7.28
N GLY A 85 1.44 -2.74 -5.96
CA GLY A 85 1.03 -1.49 -5.33
C GLY A 85 -0.42 -1.08 -5.61
N GLN A 86 -1.26 -1.98 -6.10
CA GLN A 86 -2.65 -1.70 -6.48
C GLN A 86 -3.63 -1.79 -5.30
N THR A 87 -3.16 -1.53 -4.08
CA THR A 87 -4.01 -1.45 -2.89
C THR A 87 -4.68 -0.08 -2.77
N THR A 88 -5.77 -0.02 -2.02
CA THR A 88 -6.44 1.26 -1.73
C THR A 88 -5.50 2.25 -1.05
N LEU A 89 -4.71 1.77 -0.09
CA LEU A 89 -3.76 2.62 0.64
C LEU A 89 -2.61 3.04 -0.27
N GLY A 90 -2.04 2.11 -1.04
CA GLY A 90 -0.92 2.38 -1.94
C GLY A 90 -1.27 3.40 -3.04
N GLN A 91 -2.46 3.30 -3.62
CA GLN A 91 -2.92 4.23 -4.65
C GLN A 91 -3.36 5.58 -4.08
N GLY A 92 -3.71 5.64 -2.79
CA GLY A 92 -4.06 6.88 -2.09
C GLY A 92 -2.86 7.71 -1.63
N MET A 93 -1.63 7.18 -1.73
CA MET A 93 -0.41 7.90 -1.34
C MET A 93 0.07 8.84 -2.44
N TYR A 94 0.89 9.81 -2.05
CA TYR A 94 1.59 10.70 -2.98
C TYR A 94 3.10 10.61 -2.79
N PRO A 95 3.85 10.24 -3.83
CA PRO A 95 3.38 9.57 -5.05
C PRO A 95 2.70 8.23 -4.73
N PRO A 96 1.88 7.66 -5.64
CA PRO A 96 1.38 6.30 -5.50
C PRO A 96 2.52 5.31 -5.30
N VAL A 97 2.24 4.26 -4.53
CA VAL A 97 3.24 3.22 -4.24
C VAL A 97 3.73 2.56 -5.52
N MET A 98 5.04 2.35 -5.61
CA MET A 98 5.68 1.77 -6.77
C MET A 98 5.34 0.28 -6.92
N ASP A 99 5.20 -0.14 -8.17
CA ASP A 99 5.15 -1.53 -8.56
C ASP A 99 6.53 -2.18 -8.36
N LEU A 100 6.63 -3.06 -7.38
CA LEU A 100 7.88 -3.75 -7.03
C LEU A 100 8.30 -4.79 -8.08
N THR A 101 7.40 -5.22 -8.96
CA THR A 101 7.73 -6.15 -10.06
C THR A 101 8.30 -5.42 -11.27
N SER A 102 8.22 -4.09 -11.30
CA SER A 102 8.66 -3.29 -12.43
C SER A 102 10.16 -3.40 -12.70
N PRO A 103 10.59 -3.34 -13.98
CA PRO A 103 12.02 -3.36 -14.32
C PRO A 103 12.84 -2.29 -13.62
N HIS A 104 12.23 -1.13 -13.33
CA HIS A 104 12.90 -0.04 -12.63
C HIS A 104 13.29 -0.44 -11.21
N VAL A 105 12.38 -1.09 -10.45
CA VAL A 105 12.66 -1.53 -9.08
C VAL A 105 13.58 -2.76 -9.10
N GLN A 106 13.36 -3.68 -10.03
CA GLN A 106 14.14 -4.91 -10.13
C GLN A 106 15.59 -4.70 -10.58
N HIS A 107 15.91 -3.50 -11.08
CA HIS A 107 17.27 -3.12 -11.44
C HIS A 107 18.11 -2.65 -10.23
N TRP A 108 17.47 -2.33 -9.11
CA TRP A 108 18.19 -1.94 -7.89
C TRP A 108 18.94 -3.13 -7.28
N ASP A 109 20.13 -2.85 -6.78
CA ASP A 109 20.91 -3.84 -6.06
C ASP A 109 20.28 -4.17 -4.70
N ASP A 110 20.64 -5.34 -4.15
CA ASP A 110 20.22 -5.77 -2.80
C ASP A 110 20.48 -4.69 -1.74
N SER A 111 21.66 -4.05 -1.81
CA SER A 111 22.09 -2.99 -0.89
C SER A 111 21.22 -1.75 -0.98
N GLU A 112 20.82 -1.35 -2.18
CA GLU A 112 19.95 -0.21 -2.43
C GLU A 112 18.53 -0.48 -1.90
N MET A 113 17.97 -1.66 -2.19
CA MET A 113 16.67 -2.07 -1.64
C MET A 113 16.71 -2.14 -0.11
N PHE A 114 17.76 -2.72 0.46
CA PHE A 114 17.97 -2.76 1.90
C PHE A 114 17.94 -1.36 2.51
N TRP A 115 18.71 -0.43 1.91
CA TRP A 115 18.78 0.95 2.38
C TRP A 115 17.41 1.65 2.33
N ILE A 116 16.68 1.47 1.22
CA ILE A 116 15.33 2.03 1.03
C ILE A 116 14.38 1.51 2.10
N VAL A 117 14.38 0.23 2.39
CA VAL A 117 13.51 -0.34 3.43
C VAL A 117 13.90 0.21 4.80
N GLN A 118 15.18 0.22 5.15
CA GLN A 118 15.63 0.69 6.44
C GLN A 118 15.39 2.19 6.65
N ASN A 119 15.63 3.02 5.65
CA ASN A 119 15.60 4.48 5.82
C ASN A 119 14.31 5.14 5.31
N GLY A 120 13.50 4.43 4.53
CA GLY A 120 12.35 5.00 3.86
C GLY A 120 12.74 5.98 2.73
N VAL A 121 11.74 6.60 2.12
CA VAL A 121 11.95 7.59 1.05
C VAL A 121 11.25 8.90 1.40
N ARG A 122 12.02 9.96 1.56
CA ARG A 122 11.50 11.29 1.89
C ARG A 122 10.49 11.77 0.86
N MET A 123 9.49 12.51 1.32
CA MET A 123 8.41 13.08 0.51
C MET A 123 7.56 12.01 -0.20
N THR A 124 7.57 10.77 0.32
CA THR A 124 6.69 9.68 -0.11
C THR A 124 6.00 9.05 1.08
N GLY A 125 5.05 8.13 0.82
CA GLY A 125 4.44 7.32 1.87
C GLY A 125 5.33 6.19 2.41
N MET A 126 6.51 5.94 1.82
CA MET A 126 7.44 4.90 2.27
C MET A 126 8.16 5.31 3.56
N ALA A 127 7.67 4.82 4.69
CA ALA A 127 8.25 5.08 6.00
C ALA A 127 9.58 4.31 6.19
N SER A 128 10.43 4.80 7.11
CA SER A 128 11.58 4.06 7.59
C SER A 128 11.15 2.87 8.46
N TRP A 129 11.69 1.70 8.18
CA TRP A 129 11.47 0.48 8.97
C TRP A 129 12.63 0.20 9.94
N LYS A 130 13.59 1.11 10.02
CA LYS A 130 14.74 1.00 10.94
C LYS A 130 14.24 0.92 12.39
N GLY A 131 14.63 -0.17 13.06
CA GLY A 131 14.18 -0.44 14.42
C GLY A 131 12.84 -1.19 14.54
N ALA A 132 12.02 -1.21 13.50
CA ALA A 132 10.79 -2.00 13.45
C ALA A 132 11.03 -3.38 12.78
N ILE A 133 11.87 -3.41 11.74
CA ILE A 133 12.32 -4.64 11.08
C ILE A 133 13.83 -4.74 11.28
N SER A 134 14.30 -5.93 11.70
CA SER A 134 15.73 -6.17 11.91
C SER A 134 16.50 -6.10 10.58
N PRO A 135 17.82 -5.79 10.60
CA PRO A 135 18.64 -5.85 9.40
C PRO A 135 18.62 -7.23 8.72
N ASP A 136 18.64 -8.31 9.49
CA ASP A 136 18.56 -9.68 8.97
C ASP A 136 17.22 -9.94 8.25
N ASP A 137 16.11 -9.50 8.83
CA ASP A 137 14.79 -9.64 8.22
C ASP A 137 14.63 -8.73 6.99
N THR A 138 15.30 -7.59 6.97
CA THR A 138 15.33 -6.72 5.79
C THR A 138 16.05 -7.40 4.63
N TRP A 139 17.17 -8.09 4.87
CA TRP A 139 17.86 -8.86 3.83
C TRP A 139 16.98 -9.98 3.26
N LYS A 140 16.21 -10.68 4.12
CA LYS A 140 15.23 -11.68 3.67
C LYS A 140 14.13 -11.07 2.80
N LEU A 141 13.64 -9.88 3.19
CA LEU A 141 12.67 -9.11 2.39
C LEU A 141 13.21 -8.80 1.01
N VAL A 142 14.45 -8.33 0.91
CA VAL A 142 15.10 -8.00 -0.38
C VAL A 142 15.14 -9.24 -1.29
N ILE A 143 15.57 -10.39 -0.76
CA ILE A 143 15.58 -11.65 -1.52
C ILE A 143 14.18 -11.99 -2.05
N PHE A 144 13.15 -11.83 -1.23
CA PHE A 144 11.77 -12.10 -1.66
C PHE A 144 11.27 -11.10 -2.71
N ILE A 145 11.57 -9.81 -2.55
CA ILE A 145 11.14 -8.77 -3.51
C ILE A 145 11.72 -9.03 -4.91
N HIS A 146 12.96 -9.49 -5.01
CA HIS A 146 13.56 -9.88 -6.29
C HIS A 146 12.90 -11.10 -6.95
N GLN A 147 12.18 -11.92 -6.18
CA GLN A 147 11.44 -13.07 -6.73
C GLN A 147 10.01 -12.74 -7.17
N LEU A 148 9.47 -11.55 -6.82
CA LEU A 148 8.11 -11.17 -7.17
C LEU A 148 7.79 -11.30 -8.67
N PRO A 149 8.64 -10.87 -9.62
CA PRO A 149 8.34 -11.00 -11.05
C PRO A 149 8.22 -12.46 -11.53
N GLU A 150 8.98 -13.37 -10.92
CA GLU A 150 8.91 -14.79 -11.27
C GLU A 150 7.62 -15.44 -10.76
N LEU A 151 7.20 -15.07 -9.54
CA LEU A 151 5.94 -15.53 -8.95
C LEU A 151 4.75 -15.02 -9.76
N ASP A 152 4.74 -13.75 -10.14
CA ASP A 152 3.71 -13.16 -11.00
C ASP A 152 3.65 -13.87 -12.37
N SER A 153 4.80 -14.10 -12.99
CA SER A 153 4.89 -14.82 -14.26
C SER A 153 4.46 -16.30 -14.15
N ALA A 154 4.68 -16.93 -13.00
CA ALA A 154 4.26 -18.30 -12.74
C ALA A 154 2.73 -18.38 -12.55
N GLU A 155 2.13 -17.42 -11.84
CA GLU A 155 0.69 -17.31 -11.72
C GLU A 155 0.03 -17.03 -13.08
N ALA A 156 0.59 -16.13 -13.89
CA ALA A 156 0.12 -15.85 -15.25
C ALA A 156 0.23 -17.06 -16.18
N LYS A 157 1.28 -17.90 -16.07
CA LYS A 157 1.45 -19.12 -16.86
C LYS A 157 0.58 -20.28 -16.37
N ASN A 158 0.32 -20.37 -15.09
CA ASN A 158 -0.61 -21.31 -14.49
C ASN A 158 -2.07 -20.87 -14.63
N GLY A 159 -2.29 -19.61 -14.98
CA GLY A 159 -3.59 -19.04 -15.33
C GLY A 159 -4.08 -19.54 -16.69
N LYS A 160 -4.40 -20.84 -16.79
CA LYS A 160 -5.55 -21.24 -17.63
C LYS A 160 -6.66 -20.29 -17.25
N ALA A 161 -7.34 -19.70 -18.26
CA ALA A 161 -8.56 -18.92 -18.06
C ALA A 161 -9.33 -19.59 -16.93
N GLN A 162 -9.35 -18.95 -15.77
CA GLN A 162 -9.95 -19.52 -14.59
C GLN A 162 -11.42 -19.61 -14.93
N GLU A 163 -11.87 -20.84 -15.17
CA GLU A 163 -13.28 -21.16 -15.10
C GLU A 163 -13.83 -20.43 -13.87
N PRO A 164 -14.96 -19.70 -13.95
CA PRO A 164 -15.41 -18.88 -12.84
C PRO A 164 -15.30 -19.73 -11.56
N PRO A 165 -14.56 -19.28 -10.54
CA PRO A 165 -14.19 -20.14 -9.42
C PRO A 165 -15.49 -20.72 -8.85
N PRO A 166 -15.55 -22.01 -8.53
CA PRO A 166 -16.73 -22.60 -7.96
C PRO A 166 -17.16 -21.72 -6.78
N THR A 167 -18.42 -21.33 -6.75
CA THR A 167 -18.96 -20.37 -5.79
C THR A 167 -18.40 -20.68 -4.41
N LYS A 168 -17.53 -19.83 -3.88
CA LYS A 168 -16.86 -20.07 -2.60
C LYS A 168 -17.90 -20.37 -1.53
N THR A 169 -17.69 -21.42 -0.77
CA THR A 169 -18.53 -21.71 0.40
C THR A 169 -18.45 -20.56 1.39
N ARG A 170 -19.47 -20.43 2.25
CA ARG A 170 -19.46 -19.41 3.31
C ARG A 170 -18.17 -19.45 4.15
N ALA A 171 -17.68 -20.63 4.48
CA ALA A 171 -16.43 -20.81 5.24
C ALA A 171 -15.21 -20.27 4.47
N GLN A 172 -15.12 -20.53 3.17
CA GLN A 172 -14.06 -20.01 2.32
C GLN A 172 -14.15 -18.49 2.18
N LEU A 173 -15.34 -17.90 2.06
CA LEU A 173 -15.53 -16.45 2.05
C LEU A 173 -15.10 -15.82 3.37
N ILE A 174 -15.41 -16.42 4.52
CA ILE A 174 -14.97 -15.94 5.84
C ILE A 174 -13.45 -15.95 5.94
N ALA A 175 -12.79 -17.04 5.53
CA ALA A 175 -11.34 -17.15 5.55
C ALA A 175 -10.68 -16.13 4.62
N TYR A 176 -11.21 -15.97 3.42
CA TYR A 176 -10.74 -14.98 2.45
C TYR A 176 -10.97 -13.55 2.94
N GLY A 177 -12.14 -13.25 3.50
CA GLY A 177 -12.44 -11.95 4.09
C GLY A 177 -11.52 -11.59 5.26
N LYS A 178 -11.15 -12.57 6.11
CA LYS A 178 -10.15 -12.39 7.18
C LYS A 178 -8.77 -12.02 6.60
N THR A 179 -8.39 -12.66 5.50
CA THR A 179 -7.14 -12.32 4.79
C THR A 179 -7.19 -10.89 4.26
N LEU A 180 -8.27 -10.52 3.54
CA LEU A 180 -8.48 -9.18 3.00
C LEU A 180 -8.53 -8.12 4.11
N TYR A 181 -9.15 -8.39 5.26
CA TYR A 181 -9.17 -7.49 6.41
C TYR A 181 -7.75 -7.07 6.84
N ARG A 182 -6.80 -8.01 6.78
CA ARG A 182 -5.38 -7.74 7.06
C ARG A 182 -4.68 -7.07 5.89
N GLN A 183 -4.89 -7.55 4.66
CA GLN A 183 -4.24 -7.03 3.44
C GLN A 183 -4.64 -5.57 3.15
N GLU A 184 -5.92 -5.24 3.33
CA GLU A 184 -6.44 -3.88 3.11
C GLU A 184 -6.25 -2.97 4.34
N GLY A 185 -5.57 -3.45 5.39
CA GLY A 185 -5.18 -2.65 6.55
C GLY A 185 -6.31 -2.18 7.45
N CYS A 186 -7.44 -2.85 7.44
CA CYS A 186 -8.59 -2.49 8.27
C CYS A 186 -8.23 -2.39 9.77
N PHE A 187 -7.29 -3.23 10.25
CA PHE A 187 -6.81 -3.25 11.64
C PHE A 187 -6.04 -1.98 12.05
N ILE A 188 -5.56 -1.17 11.10
CA ILE A 188 -4.88 0.09 11.41
C ILE A 188 -5.85 1.09 12.06
N CYS A 189 -7.11 1.08 11.63
CA CYS A 189 -8.14 1.96 12.17
C CYS A 189 -9.13 1.23 13.07
N HIS A 190 -9.42 -0.04 12.80
CA HIS A 190 -10.44 -0.82 13.49
C HIS A 190 -9.86 -1.84 14.45
N ARG A 191 -10.50 -1.99 15.58
CA ARG A 191 -10.25 -3.07 16.52
C ARG A 191 -11.12 -4.27 16.17
N LEU A 192 -10.53 -5.49 16.26
CA LEU A 192 -11.26 -6.75 16.11
C LEU A 192 -10.64 -7.79 17.06
N ASP A 193 -11.45 -8.38 17.94
CA ASP A 193 -11.03 -9.37 18.95
C ASP A 193 -9.82 -8.93 19.81
N GLY A 194 -9.79 -7.65 20.13
CA GLY A 194 -8.71 -7.06 20.93
C GLY A 194 -7.50 -6.59 20.14
N GLU A 195 -7.30 -7.02 18.90
CA GLU A 195 -6.23 -6.57 18.00
C GLU A 195 -6.64 -5.32 17.21
N GLY A 196 -5.66 -4.48 16.87
CA GLY A 196 -5.86 -3.25 16.10
C GLY A 196 -6.03 -2.01 16.95
N THR A 197 -6.52 -0.91 16.35
CA THR A 197 -6.63 0.40 17.00
C THR A 197 -8.09 0.82 17.24
N LYS A 198 -8.27 1.98 17.89
CA LYS A 198 -9.59 2.54 18.20
C LYS A 198 -9.87 3.83 17.42
N VAL A 199 -9.24 4.01 16.26
CA VAL A 199 -9.50 5.16 15.38
C VAL A 199 -10.90 5.05 14.76
N GLY A 200 -11.25 3.85 14.28
CA GLY A 200 -12.58 3.50 13.82
C GLY A 200 -13.36 2.67 14.84
N PRO A 201 -14.61 2.34 14.55
CA PRO A 201 -15.43 1.48 15.41
C PRO A 201 -14.80 0.10 15.64
N ASP A 202 -15.03 -0.49 16.82
CA ASP A 202 -14.69 -1.87 17.11
C ASP A 202 -15.58 -2.81 16.29
N LEU A 203 -15.00 -3.70 15.50
CA LEU A 203 -15.69 -4.61 14.58
C LEU A 203 -15.92 -6.02 15.18
N THR A 204 -15.49 -6.27 16.41
CA THR A 204 -15.62 -7.56 17.10
C THR A 204 -17.06 -8.11 17.12
N VAL A 205 -18.03 -7.21 17.14
CA VAL A 205 -19.46 -7.55 17.17
C VAL A 205 -20.23 -6.98 15.96
N GLU A 206 -19.56 -6.77 14.85
CA GLU A 206 -20.18 -6.16 13.66
C GLU A 206 -21.37 -6.98 13.15
N GLY A 207 -21.29 -8.30 13.18
CA GLY A 207 -22.33 -9.19 12.70
C GLY A 207 -23.62 -9.20 13.52
N ILE A 208 -23.66 -8.53 14.67
CA ILE A 208 -24.90 -8.36 15.46
C ILE A 208 -25.42 -6.92 15.45
N ARG A 209 -24.77 -6.00 14.74
CA ARG A 209 -25.21 -4.59 14.63
C ARG A 209 -26.40 -4.39 13.70
N GLY A 210 -26.84 -5.43 13.00
CA GLY A 210 -28.01 -5.37 12.12
C GLY A 210 -27.81 -4.62 10.81
N ARG A 211 -26.56 -4.36 10.41
CA ARG A 211 -26.26 -3.77 9.10
C ARG A 211 -26.43 -4.83 8.02
N SER A 212 -27.11 -4.45 6.92
CA SER A 212 -27.30 -5.37 5.80
C SER A 212 -25.99 -5.52 4.99
N THR A 213 -25.86 -6.64 4.27
CA THR A 213 -24.81 -6.88 3.28
C THR A 213 -24.67 -5.71 2.30
N ALA A 214 -25.81 -5.21 1.79
CA ALA A 214 -25.84 -4.07 0.87
C ALA A 214 -25.31 -2.78 1.53
N TRP A 215 -25.62 -2.56 2.80
CA TRP A 215 -25.11 -1.42 3.55
C TRP A 215 -23.59 -1.52 3.72
N LEU A 216 -23.06 -2.68 4.10
CA LEU A 216 -21.62 -2.89 4.27
C LEU A 216 -20.86 -2.70 2.95
N ILE A 217 -21.33 -3.28 1.85
CA ILE A 217 -20.73 -3.12 0.53
C ILE A 217 -20.74 -1.65 0.10
N GLY A 218 -21.87 -0.96 0.26
CA GLY A 218 -21.99 0.45 -0.07
C GLY A 218 -21.07 1.32 0.79
N HIS A 219 -20.98 1.01 2.09
CA HIS A 219 -20.08 1.71 3.01
C HIS A 219 -18.58 1.50 2.65
N PHE A 220 -18.19 0.32 2.18
CA PHE A 220 -16.83 0.12 1.67
C PHE A 220 -16.55 0.95 0.42
N LYS A 221 -17.52 1.01 -0.51
CA LYS A 221 -17.36 1.76 -1.76
C LYS A 221 -17.38 3.28 -1.57
N ASP A 222 -18.20 3.79 -0.67
CA ASP A 222 -18.32 5.22 -0.36
C ASP A 222 -18.63 5.45 1.13
N PRO A 223 -17.61 5.42 1.99
CA PRO A 223 -17.81 5.55 3.44
C PRO A 223 -18.52 6.85 3.84
N ALA A 224 -18.22 7.97 3.18
CA ALA A 224 -18.77 9.27 3.52
C ALA A 224 -20.28 9.40 3.19
N ALA A 225 -20.76 8.68 2.18
CA ALA A 225 -22.18 8.63 1.83
C ALA A 225 -23.01 7.87 2.90
N TYR A 226 -22.39 6.93 3.61
CA TYR A 226 -23.05 6.13 4.63
C TYR A 226 -22.86 6.67 6.05
N VAL A 227 -21.71 7.28 6.31
CA VAL A 227 -21.36 7.90 7.59
C VAL A 227 -20.76 9.28 7.32
N PRO A 228 -21.54 10.36 7.41
CA PRO A 228 -21.05 11.71 7.20
C PRO A 228 -19.85 12.02 8.11
N GLY A 229 -18.78 12.58 7.53
CA GLY A 229 -17.54 12.88 8.24
C GLY A 229 -16.62 11.68 8.44
N SER A 230 -16.91 10.53 7.83
CA SER A 230 -16.01 9.36 7.86
C SER A 230 -14.65 9.70 7.23
N ILE A 231 -13.58 9.31 7.94
CA ILE A 231 -12.20 9.36 7.45
C ILE A 231 -11.74 8.00 6.88
N MET A 232 -12.64 7.01 6.86
CA MET A 232 -12.37 5.70 6.28
C MET A 232 -12.11 5.86 4.77
N PRO A 233 -11.04 5.27 4.21
CA PRO A 233 -10.79 5.30 2.78
C PRO A 233 -11.87 4.54 2.01
N SER A 234 -12.05 4.90 0.73
CA SER A 234 -12.95 4.19 -0.20
C SER A 234 -12.24 2.95 -0.75
N PHE A 235 -12.94 1.81 -0.72
CA PHE A 235 -12.48 0.52 -1.26
C PHE A 235 -13.21 0.13 -2.55
N LYS A 236 -13.53 1.12 -3.38
CA LYS A 236 -14.23 0.92 -4.67
C LYS A 236 -13.42 0.15 -5.71
N ASN A 237 -12.11 0.00 -5.51
CA ASN A 237 -11.20 -0.80 -6.33
C ASN A 237 -11.31 -2.30 -6.07
N LEU A 238 -11.90 -2.72 -4.95
CA LEU A 238 -12.12 -4.12 -4.66
C LEU A 238 -13.20 -4.71 -5.57
N THR A 239 -12.97 -5.95 -6.00
CA THR A 239 -13.96 -6.71 -6.79
C THR A 239 -15.21 -7.04 -5.96
N ASP A 240 -16.31 -7.35 -6.61
CA ASP A 240 -17.54 -7.75 -5.91
C ASP A 240 -17.33 -9.03 -5.08
N GLU A 241 -16.46 -9.94 -5.49
CA GLU A 241 -16.08 -11.12 -4.72
C GLU A 241 -15.32 -10.75 -3.44
N GLN A 242 -14.35 -9.84 -3.54
CA GLN A 242 -13.59 -9.35 -2.39
C GLN A 242 -14.48 -8.61 -1.38
N LEU A 243 -15.36 -7.76 -1.88
CA LEU A 243 -16.36 -7.06 -1.06
C LEU A 243 -17.34 -8.06 -0.37
N SER A 244 -17.78 -9.09 -1.10
CA SER A 244 -18.60 -10.16 -0.56
C SER A 244 -17.87 -10.94 0.53
N ALA A 245 -16.59 -11.25 0.32
CA ALA A 245 -15.78 -11.95 1.32
C ALA A 245 -15.58 -11.13 2.59
N LEU A 246 -15.20 -9.84 2.48
CA LEU A 246 -15.07 -8.92 3.62
C LEU A 246 -16.39 -8.80 4.38
N THR A 247 -17.49 -8.61 3.67
CA THR A 247 -18.83 -8.50 4.26
C THR A 247 -19.19 -9.78 5.01
N THR A 248 -19.02 -10.95 4.38
CA THR A 248 -19.29 -12.25 4.99
C THR A 248 -18.45 -12.50 6.25
N PHE A 249 -17.18 -12.06 6.22
CA PHE A 249 -16.28 -12.14 7.37
C PHE A 249 -16.78 -11.24 8.52
N LEU A 250 -17.15 -9.99 8.25
CA LEU A 250 -17.64 -9.07 9.28
C LEU A 250 -19.03 -9.47 9.83
N GLU A 251 -19.93 -9.96 8.99
CA GLU A 251 -21.21 -10.52 9.43
C GLU A 251 -21.05 -11.73 10.35
N ASN A 252 -19.92 -12.42 10.25
CA ASN A 252 -19.60 -13.55 11.12
C ASN A 252 -19.03 -13.13 12.48
N GLN A 253 -18.67 -11.86 12.67
CA GLN A 253 -18.16 -11.33 13.95
C GLN A 253 -19.32 -11.12 14.94
N LYS A 254 -19.63 -12.16 15.72
CA LYS A 254 -20.82 -12.20 16.61
C LYS A 254 -20.48 -12.32 18.09
N LYS A 255 -19.21 -12.56 18.43
CA LYS A 255 -18.77 -12.73 19.81
C LYS A 255 -17.49 -11.96 20.04
N GLY A 256 -17.48 -11.07 21.04
CA GLY A 256 -16.27 -10.83 21.78
C GLY A 256 -15.99 -12.11 22.59
N GLU A 257 -14.84 -12.74 22.38
CA GLU A 257 -14.37 -13.73 23.35
C GLU A 257 -14.23 -13.04 24.70
N LYS A 258 -14.80 -13.69 25.72
CA LYS A 258 -14.70 -13.25 27.12
C LYS A 258 -13.33 -13.56 27.66
#